data_a4637af75f1da2e706c9ba27666dd69f
#
_entry.id   a4637af75f1da2e706c9ba27666dd69f
#
_cell.length_a   1.000
_cell.length_b   1.000
_cell.length_c   1.000
_cell.angle_alpha   90.00
_cell.angle_beta   90.00
_cell.angle_gamma   90.00
#
_symmetry.space_group_name_H-M   'P 1'
#
loop_
_entity.id
_entity.type
_entity.pdbx_description
1 polymer ?
#
loop_
_entity_poly.entity_id
_entity_poly.type
_entity_poly.pdbx_seq_one_letter_code
_entity_poly.pdbx_strand_id
1 'polypeptide(L)'
;MVDISLVDDSYVLHRPFFVPTKDGAIWAITFTTYGGTILTAGISVILTLVFVALWDLICFIAIVFPGASTRRRHLALVTLWNSNDSWFAFKELAKYAFHYFGSESDFVYGLIFCVLAFIIYGGSLSLGIVGPSLMQVGTVAPARPSAVYYPSLINDTTTQLENYGILSPANLRALGSVDASLGSLGDSVKIDEPILLGQVGGENIYRYSYTYLLTGIDIGLQHGSELALNATGSCTTEYGWVSNASNANTDVYLLWDDASQGAVVPINPYALQDAPKATFQFHPNAVNQSIQNGNISFAIVAWSAHRASIKQGDDPWYKTEVRTENISVPFNAPFWVQRSRPALSCWQHDSWTYGSQNVTNIYGLRELKGIKIKPVLLSVLERALGLPVMVNLGNGAGLSALKSASTSPNGAINAEVSSISDDLKRLILASFVLTRNVLLDTTTYKAGSGLDNIMQDENGDPADGAGDFVLSSPNFQTFSMVGMIVLFVVFVTLFIINILLHQFLRLYTEKNPKGKAESKMMLFKVLPAAQLFRRIYEPKVENEVDARWPCSAGLPSKEDKTEFRLDKCPVEDVNCNGHINGELRGPEPAAQINEGNTTTTELPTAKEKTTVEIQQTHIN
;
A
#
# COMPACT_ATOMS: atom_id res chain seq x y z
N MET A 1 -0.08 -11.02 -2.49
CA MET A 1 -0.97 -11.02 -1.32
C MET A 1 -2.27 -11.63 -1.76
N VAL A 2 -2.67 -12.76 -1.20
CA VAL A 2 -4.01 -13.28 -1.47
C VAL A 2 -4.99 -12.31 -0.82
N ASP A 3 -5.88 -11.77 -1.64
CA ASP A 3 -6.87 -10.78 -1.22
C ASP A 3 -7.88 -11.47 -0.29
N ILE A 4 -7.71 -11.27 1.01
CA ILE A 4 -8.73 -11.70 1.96
C ILE A 4 -9.86 -10.70 1.81
N SER A 5 -10.99 -11.13 1.25
CA SER A 5 -12.21 -10.33 1.25
C SER A 5 -12.58 -10.04 2.70
N LEU A 6 -12.32 -8.81 3.14
CA LEU A 6 -12.73 -8.37 4.47
C LEU A 6 -14.26 -8.45 4.54
N VAL A 7 -14.76 -8.89 5.69
CA VAL A 7 -16.19 -8.89 5.97
C VAL A 7 -16.62 -7.42 6.03
N ASP A 8 -17.70 -7.08 5.33
CA ASP A 8 -18.31 -5.76 5.47
C ASP A 8 -18.59 -5.52 6.96
N ASP A 9 -18.30 -4.32 7.42
CA ASP A 9 -18.36 -3.91 8.83
C ASP A 9 -17.22 -4.35 9.76
N SER A 10 -16.22 -5.09 9.31
CA SER A 10 -15.04 -5.45 10.14
C SER A 10 -14.05 -4.28 10.36
N TYR A 11 -14.21 -3.17 9.66
CA TYR A 11 -13.32 -2.02 9.67
C TYR A 11 -14.07 -0.69 9.85
N VAL A 12 -13.32 0.38 10.14
CA VAL A 12 -13.86 1.72 10.29
C VAL A 12 -13.20 2.66 9.28
N LEU A 13 -14.04 3.42 8.53
CA LEU A 13 -13.58 4.46 7.60
C LEU A 13 -13.79 5.86 8.19
N HIS A 14 -13.10 6.85 7.64
CA HIS A 14 -13.24 8.27 7.97
C HIS A 14 -12.98 8.63 9.45
N ARG A 15 -12.26 7.77 10.18
CA ARG A 15 -11.79 8.05 11.54
C ARG A 15 -10.27 8.10 11.58
N PRO A 16 -9.68 9.03 12.34
CA PRO A 16 -8.24 9.06 12.55
C PRO A 16 -7.78 7.84 13.36
N PHE A 17 -6.62 7.29 12.99
CA PHE A 17 -5.98 6.16 13.67
C PHE A 17 -4.47 6.21 13.43
N PHE A 18 -3.73 5.27 14.00
CA PHE A 18 -2.30 5.16 13.82
C PHE A 18 -1.93 4.01 12.88
N VAL A 19 -1.16 4.32 11.84
CA VAL A 19 -0.59 3.32 10.92
C VAL A 19 0.80 2.97 11.42
N PRO A 20 1.10 1.71 11.72
CA PRO A 20 2.44 1.30 12.11
C PRO A 20 3.39 1.38 10.91
N THR A 21 4.54 2.03 11.09
CA THR A 21 5.61 2.10 10.10
C THR A 21 6.96 1.82 10.77
N LYS A 22 8.01 1.62 9.98
CA LYS A 22 9.37 1.38 10.51
C LYS A 22 9.88 2.55 11.36
N ASP A 23 9.45 3.76 11.03
CA ASP A 23 9.87 5.00 11.72
C ASP A 23 8.92 5.37 12.89
N GLY A 24 7.98 4.50 13.23
CA GLY A 24 6.99 4.71 14.29
C GLY A 24 5.56 4.75 13.76
N ALA A 25 4.62 5.18 14.60
CA ALA A 25 3.21 5.25 14.25
C ALA A 25 2.86 6.59 13.57
N ILE A 26 2.27 6.56 12.39
CA ILE A 26 1.83 7.74 11.63
C ILE A 26 0.34 7.96 11.83
N TRP A 27 -0.06 9.17 12.23
CA TRP A 27 -1.46 9.55 12.33
C TRP A 27 -2.08 9.70 10.95
N ALA A 28 -3.12 8.93 10.67
CA ALA A 28 -3.68 8.75 9.34
C ALA A 28 -5.20 8.61 9.36
N ILE A 29 -5.80 8.70 8.18
CA ILE A 29 -7.24 8.49 7.95
C ILE A 29 -7.41 7.67 6.67
N THR A 30 -8.39 6.77 6.67
CA THR A 30 -8.65 5.86 5.55
C THR A 30 -9.96 6.18 4.86
N PHE A 31 -9.93 6.08 3.55
CA PHE A 31 -11.08 6.20 2.65
C PHE A 31 -11.22 4.94 1.81
N THR A 32 -12.40 4.74 1.23
CA THR A 32 -12.56 3.77 0.14
C THR A 32 -11.67 4.18 -1.05
N THR A 33 -11.32 3.26 -1.92
CA THR A 33 -10.54 3.55 -3.14
C THR A 33 -11.14 4.69 -3.95
N TYR A 34 -12.48 4.73 -4.09
CA TYR A 34 -13.17 5.82 -4.78
C TYR A 34 -13.03 7.16 -4.04
N GLY A 35 -13.28 7.18 -2.72
CA GLY A 35 -13.09 8.38 -1.90
C GLY A 35 -11.65 8.88 -1.90
N GLY A 36 -10.69 7.95 -1.84
CA GLY A 36 -9.27 8.23 -1.93
C GLY A 36 -8.85 8.86 -3.26
N THR A 37 -9.43 8.39 -4.38
CA THR A 37 -9.17 8.99 -5.71
C THR A 37 -9.68 10.43 -5.78
N ILE A 38 -10.86 10.71 -5.24
CA ILE A 38 -11.40 12.09 -5.16
C ILE A 38 -10.49 12.97 -4.29
N LEU A 39 -10.06 12.45 -3.14
CA LEU A 39 -9.16 13.18 -2.24
C LEU A 39 -7.80 13.46 -2.90
N THR A 40 -7.24 12.50 -3.62
CA THR A 40 -6.01 12.64 -4.40
C THR A 40 -6.13 13.78 -5.44
N ALA A 41 -7.24 13.82 -6.18
CA ALA A 41 -7.52 14.91 -7.11
C ALA A 41 -7.65 16.26 -6.39
N GLY A 42 -8.34 16.32 -5.24
CA GLY A 42 -8.44 17.51 -4.40
C GLY A 42 -7.09 18.02 -3.90
N ILE A 43 -6.23 17.13 -3.43
CA ILE A 43 -4.86 17.45 -3.00
C ILE A 43 -4.06 18.04 -4.16
N SER A 44 -4.14 17.47 -5.36
CA SER A 44 -3.46 17.99 -6.56
C SER A 44 -3.92 19.42 -6.90
N VAL A 45 -5.22 19.69 -6.81
CA VAL A 45 -5.76 21.05 -7.02
C VAL A 45 -5.24 22.02 -5.96
N ILE A 46 -5.26 21.65 -4.67
CA ILE A 46 -4.76 22.51 -3.60
C ILE A 46 -3.26 22.80 -3.79
N LEU A 47 -2.46 21.80 -4.16
CA LEU A 47 -1.04 21.98 -4.46
C LEU A 47 -0.85 22.98 -5.61
N THR A 48 -1.62 22.87 -6.69
CA THR A 48 -1.57 23.83 -7.80
C THR A 48 -1.91 25.24 -7.32
N LEU A 49 -2.95 25.40 -6.48
CA LEU A 49 -3.33 26.70 -5.91
C LEU A 49 -2.25 27.27 -4.98
N VAL A 50 -1.52 26.45 -4.24
CA VAL A 50 -0.35 26.87 -3.46
C VAL A 50 0.71 27.50 -4.35
N PHE A 51 1.02 26.89 -5.49
CA PHE A 51 1.98 27.44 -6.45
C PHE A 51 1.49 28.71 -7.13
N VAL A 52 0.19 28.82 -7.43
CA VAL A 52 -0.41 30.07 -7.93
C VAL A 52 -0.27 31.17 -6.89
N ALA A 53 -0.62 30.90 -5.62
CA ALA A 53 -0.47 31.88 -4.54
C ALA A 53 1.00 32.29 -4.30
N LEU A 54 1.92 31.35 -4.45
CA LEU A 54 3.37 31.65 -4.38
C LEU A 54 3.83 32.50 -5.55
N TRP A 55 3.31 32.25 -6.77
CA TRP A 55 3.59 33.06 -7.94
C TRP A 55 3.09 34.50 -7.77
N ASP A 56 1.86 34.68 -7.28
CA ASP A 56 1.30 36.00 -6.98
C ASP A 56 2.17 36.77 -5.96
N LEU A 57 2.65 36.07 -4.93
CA LEU A 57 3.57 36.65 -3.94
C LEU A 57 4.89 37.10 -4.56
N ILE A 58 5.47 36.30 -5.46
CA ILE A 58 6.71 36.64 -6.20
C ILE A 58 6.48 37.89 -7.06
N CYS A 59 5.38 37.92 -7.81
CA CYS A 59 5.01 39.09 -8.62
C CYS A 59 4.81 40.32 -7.77
N PHE A 60 4.15 40.20 -6.60
CA PHE A 60 3.97 41.29 -5.67
C PHE A 60 5.32 41.83 -5.13
N ILE A 61 6.20 40.94 -4.70
CA ILE A 61 7.55 41.31 -4.20
C ILE A 61 8.36 42.01 -5.29
N ALA A 62 8.31 41.51 -6.55
CA ALA A 62 9.01 42.09 -7.68
C ALA A 62 8.57 43.52 -7.95
N ILE A 63 7.29 43.85 -7.76
CA ILE A 63 6.76 45.21 -7.96
C ILE A 63 7.13 46.13 -6.80
N VAL A 64 7.03 45.64 -5.56
CA VAL A 64 7.37 46.43 -4.35
C VAL A 64 8.86 46.75 -4.31
N PHE A 65 9.73 45.86 -4.81
CA PHE A 65 11.19 46.05 -4.85
C PHE A 65 11.74 46.03 -6.27
N PRO A 66 11.40 47.02 -7.14
CA PRO A 66 11.67 46.97 -8.58
C PRO A 66 13.14 47.22 -8.94
N GLY A 67 14.11 46.86 -8.17
CA GLY A 67 15.57 46.81 -8.43
C GLY A 67 16.27 47.85 -9.31
N ALA A 68 15.57 48.58 -10.19
CA ALA A 68 16.01 49.75 -10.96
C ALA A 68 14.88 50.34 -11.82
N SER A 69 15.03 51.63 -12.17
CA SER A 69 14.05 52.43 -12.87
C SER A 69 14.27 52.51 -14.41
N THR A 70 14.89 51.50 -15.02
CA THR A 70 15.11 51.50 -16.46
C THR A 70 13.83 51.10 -17.21
N ARG A 71 13.58 51.70 -18.37
CA ARG A 71 12.43 51.44 -19.25
C ARG A 71 12.32 49.94 -19.59
N ARG A 72 13.45 49.27 -19.76
CA ARG A 72 13.53 47.84 -20.10
C ARG A 72 13.02 46.96 -18.95
N ARG A 73 13.40 47.25 -17.70
CA ARG A 73 12.94 46.48 -16.53
C ARG A 73 11.46 46.67 -16.22
N HIS A 74 10.89 47.86 -16.54
CA HIS A 74 9.46 48.06 -16.46
C HIS A 74 8.68 47.14 -17.43
N LEU A 75 9.24 46.86 -18.62
CA LEU A 75 8.64 45.89 -19.54
C LEU A 75 8.57 44.48 -18.92
N ALA A 76 9.65 44.02 -18.29
CA ALA A 76 9.66 42.73 -17.58
C ALA A 76 8.64 42.72 -16.43
N LEU A 77 8.48 43.81 -15.68
CA LEU A 77 7.45 43.91 -14.63
C LEU A 77 6.02 43.90 -15.18
N VAL A 78 5.78 44.54 -16.34
CA VAL A 78 4.48 44.44 -17.01
C VAL A 78 4.17 43.02 -17.42
N THR A 79 5.16 42.31 -17.96
CA THR A 79 5.02 40.91 -18.34
C THR A 79 4.72 40.02 -17.09
N LEU A 80 5.47 40.18 -16.01
CA LEU A 80 5.25 39.49 -14.77
C LEU A 80 3.83 39.70 -14.21
N TRP A 81 3.40 40.96 -14.11
CA TRP A 81 2.13 41.29 -13.49
C TRP A 81 0.91 40.80 -14.27
N ASN A 82 1.01 40.79 -15.61
CA ASN A 82 -0.08 40.37 -16.50
C ASN A 82 -0.03 38.87 -16.86
N SER A 83 0.94 38.14 -16.31
CA SER A 83 1.07 36.70 -16.54
C SER A 83 0.47 35.93 -15.36
N ASN A 84 -0.81 35.58 -15.42
CA ASN A 84 -1.46 34.74 -14.44
C ASN A 84 -0.93 33.30 -14.46
N ASP A 85 -0.25 32.90 -15.55
CA ASP A 85 0.35 31.59 -15.73
C ASP A 85 1.88 31.72 -15.72
N SER A 86 2.54 31.01 -14.81
CA SER A 86 4.00 30.96 -14.69
C SER A 86 4.68 30.42 -15.96
N TRP A 87 4.02 29.54 -16.73
CA TRP A 87 4.55 29.08 -18.02
C TRP A 87 4.57 30.17 -19.09
N PHE A 88 3.50 30.98 -19.16
CA PHE A 88 3.47 32.11 -20.07
C PHE A 88 4.53 33.15 -19.67
N ALA A 89 4.64 33.46 -18.38
CA ALA A 89 5.69 34.33 -17.85
C ALA A 89 7.08 33.83 -18.21
N PHE A 90 7.34 32.52 -18.03
CA PHE A 90 8.61 31.90 -18.42
C PHE A 90 8.95 32.17 -19.89
N LYS A 91 8.03 31.88 -20.80
CA LYS A 91 8.27 32.08 -22.26
C LYS A 91 8.59 33.54 -22.62
N GLU A 92 7.82 34.48 -22.10
CA GLU A 92 8.00 35.90 -22.41
C GLU A 92 9.25 36.47 -21.74
N LEU A 93 9.56 36.07 -20.51
CA LEU A 93 10.80 36.47 -19.83
C LEU A 93 12.04 35.83 -20.44
N ALA A 94 11.94 34.62 -20.98
CA ALA A 94 13.02 34.00 -21.76
C ALA A 94 13.30 34.85 -23.04
N LYS A 95 12.25 35.23 -23.81
CA LYS A 95 12.42 36.12 -24.97
C LYS A 95 13.08 37.44 -24.56
N TYR A 96 12.64 38.02 -23.44
CA TYR A 96 13.23 39.23 -22.89
C TYR A 96 14.73 39.04 -22.57
N ALA A 97 15.08 37.99 -21.83
CA ALA A 97 16.46 37.70 -21.45
C ALA A 97 17.34 37.48 -22.70
N PHE A 98 16.91 36.64 -23.64
CA PHE A 98 17.66 36.41 -24.88
C PHE A 98 17.84 37.67 -25.73
N HIS A 99 16.84 38.56 -25.78
CA HIS A 99 16.95 39.83 -26.53
C HIS A 99 18.01 40.76 -25.92
N TYR A 100 18.17 40.74 -24.60
CA TYR A 100 19.14 41.58 -23.89
C TYR A 100 20.45 40.84 -23.51
N PHE A 101 20.79 39.77 -24.22
CA PHE A 101 21.97 38.92 -23.94
C PHE A 101 23.30 39.68 -23.89
N GLY A 102 23.43 40.86 -24.50
CA GLY A 102 24.63 41.71 -24.45
C GLY A 102 24.66 42.76 -23.32
N SER A 103 23.59 42.87 -22.52
CA SER A 103 23.47 43.83 -21.41
C SER A 103 23.49 43.09 -20.08
N GLU A 104 24.65 43.00 -19.40
CA GLU A 104 24.82 42.17 -18.20
C GLU A 104 23.72 42.37 -17.15
N SER A 105 23.34 43.62 -16.85
CA SER A 105 22.39 43.87 -15.75
C SER A 105 20.92 43.57 -16.14
N ASP A 106 20.50 43.79 -17.39
CA ASP A 106 19.14 43.55 -17.83
C ASP A 106 18.93 42.09 -18.16
N PHE A 107 19.95 41.42 -18.72
CA PHE A 107 19.98 39.98 -18.92
C PHE A 107 19.81 39.19 -17.60
N VAL A 108 20.64 39.52 -16.59
CA VAL A 108 20.57 38.85 -15.26
C VAL A 108 19.22 39.06 -14.61
N TYR A 109 18.65 40.25 -14.70
CA TYR A 109 17.33 40.58 -14.18
C TYR A 109 16.23 39.72 -14.82
N GLY A 110 16.22 39.65 -16.16
CA GLY A 110 15.27 38.79 -16.88
C GLY A 110 15.45 37.32 -16.61
N LEU A 111 16.69 36.86 -16.51
CA LEU A 111 17.05 35.48 -16.23
C LEU A 111 16.57 35.01 -14.83
N ILE A 112 16.73 35.85 -13.81
CA ILE A 112 16.25 35.52 -12.45
C ILE A 112 14.75 35.23 -12.46
N PHE A 113 13.95 36.09 -13.03
CA PHE A 113 12.49 35.89 -13.10
C PHE A 113 12.10 34.74 -14.02
N CYS A 114 12.85 34.52 -15.10
CA CYS A 114 12.67 33.37 -15.99
C CYS A 114 12.89 32.04 -15.23
N VAL A 115 13.97 31.94 -14.47
CA VAL A 115 14.27 30.76 -13.64
C VAL A 115 13.23 30.57 -12.55
N LEU A 116 12.80 31.64 -11.87
CA LEU A 116 11.75 31.57 -10.86
C LEU A 116 10.43 31.08 -11.47
N ALA A 117 10.03 31.62 -12.63
CA ALA A 117 8.82 31.17 -13.32
C ALA A 117 8.90 29.68 -13.71
N PHE A 118 10.06 29.23 -14.18
CA PHE A 118 10.30 27.83 -14.51
C PHE A 118 10.22 26.91 -13.28
N ILE A 119 10.82 27.32 -12.15
CA ILE A 119 10.77 26.57 -10.88
C ILE A 119 9.33 26.45 -10.38
N ILE A 120 8.55 27.56 -10.43
CA ILE A 120 7.16 27.55 -10.00
C ILE A 120 6.31 26.64 -10.90
N TYR A 121 6.47 26.74 -12.21
CA TYR A 121 5.75 25.90 -13.17
C TYR A 121 6.12 24.42 -13.03
N GLY A 122 7.42 24.11 -13.06
CA GLY A 122 7.92 22.75 -12.91
C GLY A 122 7.59 22.14 -11.55
N GLY A 123 7.67 22.95 -10.48
CA GLY A 123 7.26 22.57 -9.13
C GLY A 123 5.76 22.24 -9.04
N SER A 124 4.93 23.08 -9.64
CA SER A 124 3.47 22.85 -9.70
C SER A 124 3.11 21.54 -10.39
N LEU A 125 3.71 21.26 -11.55
CA LEU A 125 3.49 20.01 -12.27
C LEU A 125 4.02 18.80 -11.48
N SER A 126 5.26 18.86 -11.04
CA SER A 126 5.91 17.73 -10.35
C SER A 126 5.21 17.39 -9.04
N LEU A 127 4.95 18.40 -8.19
CA LEU A 127 4.27 18.17 -6.91
C LEU A 127 2.77 17.93 -7.07
N GLY A 128 2.14 18.44 -8.13
CA GLY A 128 0.75 18.10 -8.45
C GLY A 128 0.55 16.61 -8.76
N ILE A 129 1.56 15.95 -9.35
CA ILE A 129 1.54 14.50 -9.67
C ILE A 129 2.04 13.68 -8.48
N VAL A 130 3.21 14.02 -7.92
CA VAL A 130 3.89 13.21 -6.89
C VAL A 130 3.35 13.51 -5.48
N GLY A 131 2.89 14.74 -5.21
CA GLY A 131 2.47 15.18 -3.87
C GLY A 131 1.40 14.29 -3.23
N PRO A 132 0.31 13.93 -3.93
CA PRO A 132 -0.69 13.03 -3.36
C PRO A 132 -0.14 11.66 -2.99
N SER A 133 0.79 11.10 -3.78
CA SER A 133 1.41 9.80 -3.49
C SER A 133 2.33 9.85 -2.27
N LEU A 134 2.98 10.99 -2.01
CA LEU A 134 3.77 11.21 -0.79
C LEU A 134 2.91 11.31 0.48
N MET A 135 1.65 11.69 0.33
CA MET A 135 0.70 11.75 1.46
C MET A 135 0.00 10.40 1.70
N GLN A 136 0.01 9.50 0.73
CA GLN A 136 -0.55 8.17 0.87
C GLN A 136 0.41 7.28 1.66
N VAL A 137 -0.04 6.79 2.83
CA VAL A 137 0.76 6.00 3.76
C VAL A 137 0.61 4.49 3.51
N GLY A 138 -0.50 4.08 2.90
CA GLY A 138 -0.75 2.65 2.64
C GLY A 138 -2.19 2.35 2.24
N THR A 139 -2.54 1.07 2.36
CA THR A 139 -3.86 0.51 2.04
C THR A 139 -4.43 -0.22 3.26
N VAL A 140 -4.53 0.47 4.39
CA VAL A 140 -4.95 -0.10 5.67
C VAL A 140 -6.10 0.67 6.29
N ALA A 141 -6.93 -0.01 7.08
CA ALA A 141 -8.00 0.60 7.85
C ALA A 141 -7.98 0.06 9.28
N PRO A 142 -8.39 0.83 10.31
CA PRO A 142 -8.49 0.31 11.67
C PRO A 142 -9.62 -0.70 11.79
N ALA A 143 -9.41 -1.74 12.59
CA ALA A 143 -10.43 -2.74 12.88
C ALA A 143 -11.61 -2.10 13.65
N ARG A 144 -12.82 -2.63 13.43
CA ARG A 144 -14.00 -2.23 14.20
C ARG A 144 -14.05 -3.05 15.50
N PRO A 145 -13.94 -2.42 16.69
CA PRO A 145 -13.89 -3.15 17.95
C PRO A 145 -15.06 -4.10 18.20
N SER A 146 -16.27 -3.75 17.74
CA SER A 146 -17.47 -4.59 17.89
C SER A 146 -17.55 -5.78 16.94
N ALA A 147 -16.68 -5.85 15.92
CA ALA A 147 -16.68 -6.90 14.91
C ALA A 147 -15.59 -7.95 15.15
N VAL A 148 -14.74 -7.76 16.17
CA VAL A 148 -13.66 -8.70 16.47
C VAL A 148 -14.12 -9.78 17.43
N TYR A 149 -13.71 -11.01 17.16
CA TYR A 149 -14.02 -12.17 17.99
C TYR A 149 -12.80 -13.08 18.12
N TYR A 150 -12.47 -13.46 19.34
CA TYR A 150 -11.50 -14.52 19.61
C TYR A 150 -12.03 -15.41 20.73
N PRO A 151 -12.14 -16.75 20.51
CA PRO A 151 -12.77 -17.64 21.49
C PRO A 151 -11.94 -17.75 22.77
N SER A 152 -12.62 -17.82 23.90
CA SER A 152 -12.01 -18.21 25.17
C SER A 152 -11.70 -19.71 25.11
N LEU A 153 -10.42 -20.05 24.88
CA LEU A 153 -9.99 -21.45 24.82
C LEU A 153 -10.04 -22.05 26.23
N ILE A 154 -10.94 -22.99 26.48
CA ILE A 154 -11.04 -23.75 27.73
C ILE A 154 -10.42 -25.12 27.47
N ASN A 155 -9.69 -25.67 28.45
CA ASN A 155 -8.97 -26.96 28.36
C ASN A 155 -9.90 -28.20 28.45
N ASP A 156 -11.14 -28.11 28.02
CA ASP A 156 -12.07 -29.24 27.97
C ASP A 156 -12.09 -29.88 26.59
N THR A 157 -12.18 -31.19 26.49
CA THR A 157 -12.13 -31.96 25.24
C THR A 157 -13.27 -31.61 24.28
N THR A 158 -14.45 -31.28 24.78
CA THR A 158 -15.61 -30.84 23.96
C THR A 158 -15.34 -29.45 23.35
N THR A 159 -14.79 -28.57 24.14
CA THR A 159 -14.46 -27.20 23.74
C THR A 159 -13.29 -27.14 22.73
N GLN A 160 -12.37 -28.12 22.79
CA GLN A 160 -11.28 -28.23 21.81
C GLN A 160 -11.80 -28.49 20.39
N LEU A 161 -12.82 -29.35 20.23
CA LEU A 161 -13.42 -29.61 18.92
C LEU A 161 -14.12 -28.35 18.36
N GLU A 162 -14.81 -27.60 19.22
CA GLU A 162 -15.44 -26.32 18.84
C GLU A 162 -14.38 -25.28 18.45
N ASN A 163 -13.26 -25.19 19.20
CA ASN A 163 -12.14 -24.32 18.88
C ASN A 163 -11.54 -24.65 17.50
N TYR A 164 -11.33 -25.93 17.20
CA TYR A 164 -10.86 -26.33 15.88
C TYR A 164 -11.85 -25.96 14.79
N GLY A 165 -13.17 -26.07 15.02
CA GLY A 165 -14.20 -25.64 14.09
C GLY A 165 -14.14 -24.15 13.79
N ILE A 166 -13.90 -23.30 14.81
CA ILE A 166 -13.78 -21.84 14.66
C ILE A 166 -12.49 -21.45 13.96
N LEU A 167 -11.37 -22.08 14.31
CA LEU A 167 -10.03 -21.74 13.81
C LEU A 167 -9.72 -22.38 12.43
N SER A 168 -10.40 -23.48 12.06
CA SER A 168 -10.16 -24.23 10.81
C SER A 168 -10.21 -23.37 9.54
N PRO A 169 -11.16 -22.43 9.36
CA PRO A 169 -11.16 -21.57 8.17
C PRO A 169 -9.90 -20.73 8.01
N ALA A 170 -9.33 -20.24 9.12
CA ALA A 170 -8.06 -19.50 9.11
C ALA A 170 -6.88 -20.42 8.73
N ASN A 171 -6.84 -21.66 9.27
CA ASN A 171 -5.83 -22.67 8.96
C ASN A 171 -5.86 -23.04 7.46
N LEU A 172 -7.04 -23.32 6.90
CA LEU A 172 -7.20 -23.66 5.48
C LEU A 172 -6.84 -22.48 4.56
N ARG A 173 -7.20 -21.26 4.96
CA ARG A 173 -6.84 -20.05 4.23
C ARG A 173 -5.32 -19.83 4.23
N ALA A 174 -4.64 -20.06 5.35
CA ALA A 174 -3.18 -19.95 5.42
C ALA A 174 -2.49 -20.94 4.48
N LEU A 175 -2.92 -22.20 4.49
CA LEU A 175 -2.41 -23.23 3.56
C LEU A 175 -2.68 -22.88 2.09
N GLY A 176 -3.89 -22.45 1.77
CA GLY A 176 -4.25 -22.04 0.41
C GLY A 176 -3.48 -20.82 -0.08
N SER A 177 -3.18 -19.86 0.82
CA SER A 177 -2.38 -18.69 0.48
C SER A 177 -0.92 -19.03 0.22
N VAL A 178 -0.35 -20.03 0.89
CA VAL A 178 0.99 -20.54 0.61
C VAL A 178 1.05 -21.18 -0.77
N ASP A 179 0.07 -22.01 -1.09
CA ASP A 179 0.01 -22.69 -2.41
C ASP A 179 -0.11 -21.69 -3.57
N ALA A 180 -0.77 -20.53 -3.33
CA ALA A 180 -0.97 -19.49 -4.34
C ALA A 180 0.23 -18.52 -4.48
N SER A 181 1.09 -18.37 -3.45
CA SER A 181 2.07 -17.29 -3.37
C SER A 181 3.49 -17.69 -2.94
N LEU A 182 3.91 -18.92 -3.28
CA LEU A 182 5.22 -19.50 -2.89
C LEU A 182 6.44 -18.60 -3.16
N GLY A 183 6.37 -17.69 -4.13
CA GLY A 183 7.49 -16.81 -4.50
C GLY A 183 7.64 -15.51 -3.71
N SER A 184 6.61 -15.08 -2.96
CA SER A 184 6.58 -13.75 -2.32
C SER A 184 6.93 -13.71 -0.83
N LEU A 185 7.13 -14.87 -0.20
CA LEU A 185 7.37 -14.99 1.25
C LEU A 185 8.87 -15.16 1.61
N GLY A 186 9.76 -15.19 0.60
CA GLY A 186 11.13 -15.66 0.72
C GLY A 186 12.09 -14.87 1.60
N ASP A 187 11.82 -13.57 1.83
CA ASP A 187 12.75 -12.72 2.59
C ASP A 187 12.55 -12.80 4.11
N SER A 188 11.34 -13.15 4.56
CA SER A 188 11.00 -13.21 5.98
C SER A 188 11.08 -14.63 6.56
N VAL A 189 11.12 -15.65 5.72
CA VAL A 189 11.17 -17.07 6.11
C VAL A 189 12.34 -17.77 5.45
N LYS A 190 13.28 -18.24 6.25
CA LYS A 190 14.42 -19.02 5.80
C LYS A 190 14.21 -20.49 6.19
N ILE A 191 14.28 -21.37 5.19
CA ILE A 191 14.21 -22.82 5.38
C ILE A 191 15.50 -23.38 4.81
N ASP A 192 16.28 -24.04 5.66
CA ASP A 192 17.57 -24.60 5.26
C ASP A 192 17.38 -25.93 4.51
N GLU A 193 18.31 -26.28 3.64
CA GLU A 193 18.35 -27.60 3.01
C GLU A 193 18.52 -28.69 4.07
N PRO A 194 17.93 -29.89 3.87
CA PRO A 194 18.03 -31.00 4.82
C PRO A 194 19.48 -31.43 5.03
N ILE A 195 19.89 -31.56 6.29
CA ILE A 195 21.23 -32.02 6.66
C ILE A 195 21.17 -33.49 7.07
N LEU A 196 21.95 -34.33 6.39
CA LEU A 196 22.12 -35.72 6.79
C LEU A 196 22.98 -35.79 8.07
N LEU A 197 22.42 -36.29 9.17
CA LEU A 197 23.11 -36.44 10.44
C LEU A 197 23.83 -37.79 10.61
N GLY A 198 23.31 -38.84 9.96
CA GLY A 198 23.83 -40.20 10.07
C GLY A 198 22.82 -41.23 9.57
N GLN A 199 23.05 -42.48 9.94
CA GLN A 199 22.17 -43.60 9.60
C GLN A 199 21.90 -44.48 10.85
N VAL A 200 20.69 -44.98 10.97
CA VAL A 200 20.27 -45.97 12.00
C VAL A 200 19.53 -47.10 11.30
N GLY A 201 20.00 -48.32 11.46
CA GLY A 201 19.39 -49.50 10.83
C GLY A 201 19.39 -49.44 9.27
N GLY A 202 20.29 -48.70 8.64
CA GLY A 202 20.34 -48.50 7.18
C GLY A 202 19.42 -47.38 6.66
N GLU A 203 18.69 -46.70 7.55
CA GLU A 203 17.85 -45.56 7.22
C GLU A 203 18.55 -44.25 7.57
N ASN A 204 18.37 -43.23 6.70
CA ASN A 204 19.00 -41.93 6.86
C ASN A 204 18.27 -41.07 7.89
N ILE A 205 19.01 -40.39 8.75
CA ILE A 205 18.50 -39.38 9.69
C ILE A 205 18.77 -38.02 9.16
N TYR A 206 17.73 -37.24 8.92
CA TYR A 206 17.80 -35.88 8.41
C TYR A 206 17.35 -34.87 9.46
N ARG A 207 17.97 -33.68 9.41
CA ARG A 207 17.57 -32.49 10.15
C ARG A 207 17.07 -31.42 9.19
N TYR A 208 15.92 -30.85 9.49
CA TYR A 208 15.27 -29.74 8.76
C TYR A 208 15.25 -28.55 9.71
N SER A 209 15.86 -27.41 9.33
CA SER A 209 15.89 -26.22 10.18
C SER A 209 15.20 -25.05 9.48
N TYR A 210 14.57 -24.20 10.28
CA TYR A 210 13.90 -23.01 9.76
C TYR A 210 13.98 -21.83 10.73
N THR A 211 13.87 -20.63 10.17
CA THR A 211 13.78 -19.38 10.93
C THR A 211 12.83 -18.43 10.22
N TYR A 212 11.98 -17.75 10.97
CA TYR A 212 11.19 -16.65 10.43
C TYR A 212 11.14 -15.47 11.38
N LEU A 213 11.06 -14.26 10.77
CA LEU A 213 10.98 -12.98 11.46
C LEU A 213 9.65 -12.32 11.16
N LEU A 214 8.95 -11.87 12.20
CA LEU A 214 7.73 -11.06 12.10
C LEU A 214 7.84 -9.84 13.00
N THR A 215 7.34 -8.71 12.52
CA THR A 215 7.27 -7.47 13.29
C THR A 215 5.83 -7.17 13.69
N GLY A 216 5.64 -6.31 14.68
CA GLY A 216 4.30 -5.84 15.02
C GLY A 216 3.63 -5.07 13.89
N ILE A 217 4.41 -4.55 12.92
CA ILE A 217 3.89 -3.96 11.68
C ILE A 217 3.24 -5.04 10.81
N ASP A 218 3.89 -6.20 10.67
CA ASP A 218 3.37 -7.32 9.88
C ASP A 218 2.08 -7.89 10.47
N ILE A 219 1.98 -7.88 11.81
CA ILE A 219 0.80 -8.30 12.56
C ILE A 219 -0.32 -7.24 12.50
N GLY A 220 0.04 -5.99 12.16
CA GLY A 220 -0.90 -4.87 12.05
C GLY A 220 -1.16 -4.08 13.34
N LEU A 221 -0.34 -4.22 14.38
CA LEU A 221 -0.51 -3.49 15.65
C LEU A 221 -0.28 -1.99 15.47
N GLN A 222 -1.25 -1.12 15.80
CA GLN A 222 -1.14 0.33 15.62
C GLN A 222 0.05 0.95 16.36
N HIS A 223 0.37 0.42 17.53
CA HIS A 223 1.48 0.88 18.39
C HIS A 223 2.56 -0.19 18.62
N GLY A 224 2.66 -1.16 17.72
CA GLY A 224 3.54 -2.32 17.84
C GLY A 224 4.77 -2.28 16.94
N SER A 225 5.17 -1.13 16.39
CA SER A 225 6.33 -1.04 15.49
C SER A 225 7.64 -1.53 16.12
N GLU A 226 7.73 -1.47 17.45
CA GLU A 226 8.89 -1.94 18.22
C GLU A 226 8.85 -3.44 18.55
N LEU A 227 7.72 -4.13 18.30
CA LEU A 227 7.57 -5.56 18.53
C LEU A 227 8.19 -6.36 17.39
N ALA A 228 8.96 -7.37 17.71
CA ALA A 228 9.39 -8.38 16.75
C ALA A 228 9.40 -9.77 17.39
N LEU A 229 9.05 -10.78 16.59
CA LEU A 229 9.16 -12.19 16.87
C LEU A 229 10.22 -12.80 15.96
N ASN A 230 11.20 -13.45 16.54
CA ASN A 230 12.13 -14.32 15.83
C ASN A 230 11.87 -15.77 16.28
N ALA A 231 11.28 -16.57 15.40
CA ALA A 231 11.01 -17.97 15.63
C ALA A 231 12.04 -18.83 14.92
N THR A 232 12.71 -19.70 15.66
CA THR A 232 13.67 -20.68 15.14
C THR A 232 13.23 -22.07 15.48
N GLY A 233 13.31 -22.99 14.55
CA GLY A 233 12.90 -24.37 14.80
C GLY A 233 13.69 -25.40 14.02
N SER A 234 13.60 -26.63 14.45
CA SER A 234 14.21 -27.76 13.78
C SER A 234 13.42 -29.03 14.01
N CYS A 235 13.32 -29.86 12.98
CA CYS A 235 12.74 -31.21 13.01
C CYS A 235 13.78 -32.23 12.60
N THR A 236 13.84 -33.34 13.29
CA THR A 236 14.76 -34.46 13.01
C THR A 236 13.94 -35.74 12.82
N THR A 237 14.28 -36.55 11.80
CA THR A 237 13.64 -37.86 11.62
C THR A 237 14.02 -38.78 12.77
N GLU A 238 13.00 -39.37 13.41
CA GLU A 238 13.15 -40.22 14.60
C GLU A 238 12.55 -41.63 14.36
N TYR A 239 13.40 -42.61 14.29
CA TYR A 239 13.02 -44.01 14.08
C TYR A 239 12.87 -44.77 15.41
N GLY A 240 13.51 -44.30 16.48
CA GLY A 240 13.50 -44.97 17.81
C GLY A 240 12.11 -45.03 18.44
N TRP A 241 11.21 -44.14 18.01
CA TRP A 241 9.83 -44.08 18.53
C TRP A 241 8.90 -45.14 17.95
N VAL A 242 9.30 -45.88 16.90
CA VAL A 242 8.49 -46.97 16.35
C VAL A 242 8.48 -48.15 17.35
N SER A 243 7.29 -48.48 17.85
CA SER A 243 7.14 -49.50 18.90
C SER A 243 7.03 -50.91 18.34
N ASN A 244 7.59 -51.87 19.09
CA ASN A 244 7.38 -53.30 18.84
C ASN A 244 5.91 -53.74 19.03
N ALA A 245 5.04 -52.90 19.61
CA ALA A 245 3.60 -53.12 19.71
C ALA A 245 2.87 -52.95 18.38
N SER A 246 3.55 -52.51 17.32
CA SER A 246 3.02 -52.46 15.96
C SER A 246 2.58 -53.86 15.51
N ASN A 247 1.41 -53.93 14.83
CA ASN A 247 0.82 -55.19 14.38
C ASN A 247 0.40 -55.07 12.90
N ALA A 248 -0.24 -56.10 12.34
CA ALA A 248 -0.62 -56.11 10.92
C ALA A 248 -1.49 -54.89 10.51
N ASN A 249 -2.29 -54.34 11.44
CA ASN A 249 -3.29 -53.31 11.18
C ASN A 249 -2.90 -51.91 11.71
N THR A 250 -1.82 -51.81 12.49
CA THR A 250 -1.41 -50.54 13.12
C THR A 250 0.10 -50.44 13.25
N ASP A 251 0.64 -49.26 12.97
CA ASP A 251 1.96 -48.83 13.45
C ASP A 251 1.76 -48.00 14.71
N VAL A 252 2.48 -48.33 15.78
CA VAL A 252 2.42 -47.65 17.08
C VAL A 252 3.72 -46.92 17.32
N TYR A 253 3.62 -45.65 17.68
CA TYR A 253 4.75 -44.80 18.04
C TYR A 253 4.67 -44.44 19.52
N LEU A 254 5.74 -44.59 20.24
CA LEU A 254 5.90 -44.14 21.63
C LEU A 254 6.71 -42.87 21.61
N LEU A 255 6.01 -41.72 21.55
CA LEU A 255 6.67 -40.43 21.42
C LEU A 255 7.46 -40.12 22.71
N TRP A 256 8.67 -39.64 22.55
CA TRP A 256 9.60 -39.33 23.64
C TRP A 256 9.88 -40.51 24.58
N ASP A 257 9.76 -41.75 24.09
CA ASP A 257 9.89 -43.00 24.86
C ASP A 257 8.87 -43.11 26.01
N ASP A 258 7.78 -42.37 25.96
CA ASP A 258 6.71 -42.37 26.96
C ASP A 258 5.51 -43.20 26.46
N ALA A 259 5.23 -44.30 27.19
CA ALA A 259 4.11 -45.18 26.85
C ALA A 259 2.72 -44.48 26.94
N SER A 260 2.62 -43.39 27.72
CA SER A 260 1.39 -42.58 27.82
C SER A 260 1.17 -41.67 26.62
N GLN A 261 2.18 -41.42 25.80
CA GLN A 261 2.18 -40.51 24.64
C GLN A 261 2.21 -41.30 23.33
N GLY A 262 1.37 -42.30 23.21
CA GLY A 262 1.30 -43.13 22.01
C GLY A 262 0.56 -42.46 20.86
N ALA A 263 1.14 -42.48 19.65
CA ALA A 263 0.43 -42.20 18.41
C ALA A 263 0.19 -43.50 17.64
N VAL A 264 -1.06 -43.77 17.26
CA VAL A 264 -1.44 -44.99 16.54
C VAL A 264 -1.81 -44.63 15.11
N VAL A 265 -1.07 -45.15 14.16
CA VAL A 265 -1.33 -45.00 12.72
C VAL A 265 -2.05 -46.24 12.22
N PRO A 266 -3.34 -46.18 11.86
CA PRO A 266 -4.06 -47.33 11.32
C PRO A 266 -3.55 -47.64 9.91
N ILE A 267 -3.31 -48.93 9.68
CA ILE A 267 -2.94 -49.46 8.38
C ILE A 267 -4.14 -50.21 7.82
N ASN A 268 -4.76 -49.57 6.84
CA ASN A 268 -5.87 -50.21 6.14
C ASN A 268 -5.40 -50.64 4.76
N PRO A 269 -5.20 -51.92 4.50
CA PRO A 269 -4.76 -52.42 3.18
C PRO A 269 -5.80 -52.13 2.08
N TYR A 270 -7.05 -51.85 2.44
CA TYR A 270 -8.12 -51.53 1.52
C TYR A 270 -8.28 -50.02 1.23
N ALA A 271 -7.67 -49.18 2.06
CA ALA A 271 -7.69 -47.72 1.91
C ALA A 271 -6.50 -47.17 1.10
N LEU A 272 -6.09 -47.86 0.06
CA LEU A 272 -4.97 -47.52 -0.82
C LEU A 272 -5.11 -46.14 -1.49
N GLN A 273 -6.33 -45.63 -1.56
CA GLN A 273 -6.67 -44.36 -2.21
C GLN A 273 -6.75 -43.18 -1.22
N ASP A 274 -6.53 -43.42 0.08
CA ASP A 274 -6.52 -42.34 1.04
C ASP A 274 -5.23 -41.54 0.90
N ALA A 275 -5.35 -40.21 0.82
CA ALA A 275 -4.19 -39.33 0.84
C ALA A 275 -3.39 -39.44 2.15
N PRO A 276 -2.08 -39.16 2.14
CA PRO A 276 -1.29 -39.10 3.36
C PRO A 276 -1.85 -38.05 4.33
N LYS A 277 -1.78 -38.36 5.63
CA LYS A 277 -2.16 -37.47 6.74
C LYS A 277 -0.99 -37.31 7.70
N ALA A 278 -1.13 -36.40 8.66
CA ALA A 278 -0.21 -36.35 9.79
C ALA A 278 -0.97 -36.09 11.10
N THR A 279 -0.42 -36.62 12.19
CA THR A 279 -0.82 -36.27 13.55
C THR A 279 0.25 -35.37 14.13
N PHE A 280 -0.19 -34.29 14.77
CA PHE A 280 0.69 -33.34 15.44
C PHE A 280 0.42 -33.40 16.95
N GLN A 281 1.46 -33.53 17.75
CA GLN A 281 1.32 -33.65 19.18
C GLN A 281 2.36 -32.82 19.91
N PHE A 282 1.92 -32.02 20.91
CA PHE A 282 2.83 -31.32 21.79
C PHE A 282 3.44 -32.29 22.81
N HIS A 283 4.68 -32.01 23.23
CA HIS A 283 5.25 -32.67 24.39
C HIS A 283 4.37 -32.42 25.64
N PRO A 284 4.19 -33.39 26.57
CA PRO A 284 3.35 -33.17 27.75
C PRO A 284 3.71 -31.94 28.59
N ASN A 285 4.97 -31.54 28.58
CA ASN A 285 5.46 -30.36 29.29
C ASN A 285 5.56 -29.10 28.40
N ALA A 286 4.95 -29.09 27.23
CA ALA A 286 5.08 -27.98 26.28
C ALA A 286 4.70 -26.62 26.88
N VAL A 287 3.64 -26.56 27.68
CA VAL A 287 3.21 -25.32 28.35
C VAL A 287 4.28 -24.81 29.32
N ASN A 288 4.86 -25.72 30.13
CA ASN A 288 5.95 -25.35 31.04
C ASN A 288 7.22 -24.93 30.27
N GLN A 289 7.53 -25.63 29.18
CA GLN A 289 8.65 -25.26 28.28
C GLN A 289 8.45 -23.85 27.70
N SER A 290 7.23 -23.53 27.29
CA SER A 290 6.88 -22.18 26.76
C SER A 290 7.12 -21.10 27.83
N ILE A 291 6.65 -21.34 29.06
CA ILE A 291 6.76 -20.35 30.14
C ILE A 291 8.21 -20.20 30.62
N GLN A 292 8.98 -21.30 30.72
CA GLN A 292 10.32 -21.28 31.30
C GLN A 292 11.39 -20.73 30.37
N ASN A 293 11.42 -21.17 29.10
CA ASN A 293 12.53 -20.87 28.19
C ASN A 293 12.11 -20.61 26.74
N GLY A 294 10.82 -20.72 26.43
CA GLY A 294 10.31 -20.54 25.06
C GLY A 294 10.77 -21.61 24.05
N ASN A 295 11.41 -22.69 24.51
CA ASN A 295 11.88 -23.79 23.66
C ASN A 295 10.91 -24.97 23.78
N ILE A 296 10.01 -25.13 22.83
CA ILE A 296 8.85 -26.01 22.90
C ILE A 296 9.05 -27.19 21.97
N SER A 297 8.92 -28.40 22.55
CA SER A 297 9.04 -29.66 21.82
C SER A 297 7.68 -30.18 21.34
N PHE A 298 7.64 -30.74 20.12
CA PHE A 298 6.47 -31.37 19.53
C PHE A 298 6.86 -32.47 18.55
N ALA A 299 5.92 -33.34 18.22
CA ALA A 299 6.11 -34.44 17.28
C ALA A 299 5.15 -34.35 16.09
N ILE A 300 5.60 -34.85 14.94
CA ILE A 300 4.77 -35.01 13.73
C ILE A 300 4.90 -36.47 13.30
N VAL A 301 3.78 -37.20 13.22
CA VAL A 301 3.72 -38.58 12.75
C VAL A 301 2.94 -38.65 11.44
N ALA A 302 3.61 -39.05 10.38
CA ALA A 302 2.96 -39.22 9.08
C ALA A 302 2.17 -40.51 8.96
N TRP A 303 0.96 -40.44 8.44
CA TRP A 303 0.12 -41.57 8.09
C TRP A 303 0.27 -41.90 6.60
N SER A 304 1.48 -42.23 6.19
CA SER A 304 1.82 -42.55 4.80
C SER A 304 1.88 -44.06 4.52
N ALA A 305 2.01 -44.89 5.54
CA ALA A 305 2.13 -46.35 5.43
C ALA A 305 1.01 -46.98 4.57
N HIS A 306 1.36 -47.85 3.65
CA HIS A 306 0.51 -48.55 2.70
C HIS A 306 -0.31 -47.63 1.77
N ARG A 307 0.08 -46.36 1.62
CA ARG A 307 -0.51 -45.49 0.59
C ARG A 307 -0.01 -45.88 -0.80
N ALA A 308 -0.93 -45.95 -1.76
CA ALA A 308 -0.58 -46.32 -3.13
C ALA A 308 0.25 -45.22 -3.81
N SER A 309 1.32 -45.63 -4.50
CA SER A 309 2.16 -44.71 -5.29
C SER A 309 2.30 -45.18 -6.73
N ILE A 310 2.26 -44.21 -7.65
CA ILE A 310 2.46 -44.44 -9.10
C ILE A 310 3.93 -44.56 -9.44
N LYS A 311 4.82 -44.04 -8.60
CA LYS A 311 6.28 -44.04 -8.76
C LYS A 311 6.97 -44.52 -7.49
N GLN A 312 8.20 -44.98 -7.65
CA GLN A 312 9.08 -45.30 -6.53
C GLN A 312 9.58 -44.01 -5.86
N GLY A 313 9.73 -44.03 -4.52
CA GLY A 313 10.29 -42.92 -3.74
C GLY A 313 11.22 -43.42 -2.65
N ASP A 314 12.19 -42.58 -2.30
CA ASP A 314 13.24 -42.86 -1.30
C ASP A 314 13.22 -41.89 -0.10
N ASP A 315 12.29 -40.90 -0.10
CA ASP A 315 12.11 -40.00 1.05
C ASP A 315 11.71 -40.78 2.31
N PRO A 316 12.21 -40.47 3.50
CA PRO A 316 11.91 -41.24 4.73
C PRO A 316 10.40 -41.44 5.00
N TRP A 317 9.54 -40.47 4.70
CA TRP A 317 8.09 -40.63 4.86
C TRP A 317 7.41 -41.36 3.71
N TYR A 318 8.01 -41.33 2.50
CA TYR A 318 7.42 -41.81 1.25
C TYR A 318 8.25 -42.90 0.58
N LYS A 319 9.16 -43.54 1.34
CA LYS A 319 9.94 -44.69 0.86
C LYS A 319 9.01 -45.82 0.48
N THR A 320 9.15 -46.33 -0.74
CA THR A 320 8.23 -47.30 -1.31
C THR A 320 8.83 -48.70 -1.45
N GLU A 321 7.95 -49.67 -1.58
CA GLU A 321 8.25 -51.04 -1.99
C GLU A 321 7.29 -51.49 -3.08
N VAL A 322 7.68 -52.52 -3.84
CA VAL A 322 6.83 -53.09 -4.89
C VAL A 322 5.63 -53.81 -4.25
N ARG A 323 4.46 -53.54 -4.75
CA ARG A 323 3.22 -54.14 -4.27
C ARG A 323 3.12 -55.60 -4.74
N THR A 324 3.03 -56.50 -3.81
CA THR A 324 2.95 -57.93 -4.08
C THR A 324 1.53 -58.51 -4.08
N GLU A 325 0.56 -57.73 -3.60
CA GLU A 325 -0.84 -58.17 -3.46
C GLU A 325 -1.68 -57.80 -4.70
N ASN A 326 -2.51 -58.74 -5.17
CA ASN A 326 -3.43 -58.53 -6.29
C ASN A 326 -4.71 -57.76 -5.86
N ILE A 327 -4.56 -56.64 -5.19
CA ILE A 327 -5.73 -55.78 -4.92
C ILE A 327 -6.00 -54.89 -6.13
N SER A 328 -7.24 -54.97 -6.66
CA SER A 328 -7.68 -54.14 -7.75
C SER A 328 -7.73 -52.68 -7.28
N VAL A 329 -6.82 -51.85 -7.76
CA VAL A 329 -6.88 -50.38 -7.61
C VAL A 329 -7.30 -49.76 -8.93
N PRO A 330 -8.05 -48.63 -8.90
CA PRO A 330 -8.59 -47.99 -10.11
C PRO A 330 -7.52 -47.44 -11.05
N PHE A 331 -6.24 -47.36 -10.60
CA PHE A 331 -5.11 -46.88 -11.43
C PHE A 331 -3.91 -47.81 -11.29
N ASN A 332 -2.99 -47.71 -12.23
CA ASN A 332 -1.72 -48.41 -12.19
C ASN A 332 -0.79 -47.80 -11.14
N ALA A 333 -0.93 -48.26 -9.87
CA ALA A 333 -0.10 -47.88 -8.75
C ALA A 333 0.71 -49.12 -8.27
N PRO A 334 1.87 -49.42 -8.88
CA PRO A 334 2.64 -50.64 -8.63
C PRO A 334 3.41 -50.61 -7.31
N PHE A 335 3.42 -49.48 -6.63
CA PHE A 335 4.14 -49.29 -5.41
C PHE A 335 3.20 -48.93 -4.26
N TRP A 336 3.61 -49.21 -3.04
CA TRP A 336 3.04 -48.66 -1.81
C TRP A 336 4.14 -48.14 -0.88
N VAL A 337 3.79 -47.19 -0.01
CA VAL A 337 4.71 -46.67 0.99
C VAL A 337 4.93 -47.76 2.06
N GLN A 338 6.21 -47.98 2.40
CA GLN A 338 6.62 -48.92 3.44
C GLN A 338 6.03 -48.54 4.79
N ARG A 339 5.97 -49.53 5.68
CA ARG A 339 5.52 -49.36 7.07
C ARG A 339 6.62 -48.79 7.95
N SER A 340 6.25 -48.42 9.18
CA SER A 340 7.16 -47.96 10.22
C SER A 340 8.07 -46.82 9.78
N ARG A 341 7.47 -45.85 9.11
CA ARG A 341 8.20 -44.63 8.69
C ARG A 341 8.55 -43.80 9.92
N PRO A 342 9.64 -42.98 9.88
CA PRO A 342 10.04 -42.21 11.06
C PRO A 342 9.01 -41.18 11.44
N ALA A 343 8.89 -40.87 12.73
CA ALA A 343 8.29 -39.61 13.18
C ALA A 343 9.26 -38.45 12.99
N LEU A 344 8.80 -37.24 13.12
CA LEU A 344 9.65 -36.07 13.29
C LEU A 344 9.63 -35.62 14.74
N SER A 345 10.81 -35.56 15.35
CA SER A 345 11.04 -34.92 16.64
C SER A 345 11.39 -33.47 16.37
N CYS A 346 10.51 -32.54 16.75
CA CYS A 346 10.62 -31.12 16.45
C CYS A 346 10.76 -30.30 17.73
N TRP A 347 11.38 -29.16 17.61
CA TRP A 347 11.35 -28.09 18.59
C TRP A 347 11.25 -26.74 17.89
N GLN A 348 10.66 -25.76 18.59
CA GLN A 348 10.63 -24.36 18.18
C GLN A 348 10.96 -23.47 19.37
N HIS A 349 11.75 -22.45 19.14
CA HIS A 349 12.12 -21.40 20.08
C HIS A 349 11.66 -20.05 19.57
N ASP A 350 10.86 -19.37 20.37
CA ASP A 350 10.30 -18.07 20.06
C ASP A 350 10.98 -16.99 20.92
N SER A 351 11.70 -16.09 20.27
CA SER A 351 12.33 -14.92 20.91
C SER A 351 11.55 -13.67 20.56
N TRP A 352 11.02 -13.00 21.58
CA TRP A 352 10.25 -11.77 21.44
C TRP A 352 11.08 -10.56 21.84
N THR A 353 11.05 -9.51 21.04
CA THR A 353 11.71 -8.23 21.33
C THR A 353 10.71 -7.10 21.32
N TYR A 354 10.88 -6.12 22.21
CA TYR A 354 10.13 -4.86 22.19
C TYR A 354 11.12 -3.71 22.46
N GLY A 355 11.41 -2.93 21.41
CA GLY A 355 12.50 -1.95 21.43
C GLY A 355 13.85 -2.62 21.69
N SER A 356 14.50 -2.25 22.79
CA SER A 356 15.79 -2.83 23.23
C SER A 356 15.66 -4.00 24.22
N GLN A 357 14.45 -4.35 24.62
CA GLN A 357 14.17 -5.39 25.59
C GLN A 357 13.86 -6.71 24.89
N ASN A 358 14.35 -7.84 25.43
CA ASN A 358 14.15 -9.16 24.86
C ASN A 358 13.57 -10.11 25.93
N VAL A 359 12.60 -10.93 25.54
CA VAL A 359 12.03 -12.01 26.35
C VAL A 359 11.94 -13.29 25.54
N THR A 360 12.16 -14.42 26.20
CA THR A 360 12.21 -15.75 25.59
C THR A 360 10.83 -16.40 25.42
N ASN A 361 9.78 -15.73 25.86
CA ASN A 361 8.41 -16.20 25.72
C ASN A 361 7.44 -15.04 25.62
N ILE A 362 6.27 -15.28 25.06
CA ILE A 362 5.26 -14.24 24.83
C ILE A 362 4.66 -13.71 26.14
N TYR A 363 4.59 -14.52 27.19
CA TYR A 363 4.01 -14.11 28.48
C TYR A 363 4.87 -13.04 29.17
N GLY A 364 6.18 -13.05 28.93
CA GLY A 364 7.11 -12.05 29.44
C GLY A 364 6.88 -10.64 28.83
N LEU A 365 6.13 -10.52 27.73
CA LEU A 365 5.82 -9.21 27.14
C LEU A 365 5.06 -8.31 28.11
N ARG A 366 4.19 -8.86 28.96
CA ARG A 366 3.42 -8.07 29.96
C ARG A 366 4.29 -7.40 31.01
N GLU A 367 5.47 -7.94 31.26
CA GLU A 367 6.40 -7.47 32.28
C GLU A 367 7.31 -6.35 31.76
N LEU A 368 7.34 -6.13 30.41
CA LEU A 368 8.20 -5.15 29.79
C LEU A 368 7.73 -3.72 30.07
N LYS A 369 8.68 -2.86 30.42
CA LYS A 369 8.39 -1.46 30.67
C LYS A 369 8.14 -0.69 29.36
N GLY A 370 7.07 0.12 29.35
CA GLY A 370 6.79 1.02 28.23
C GLY A 370 6.07 0.35 27.05
N ILE A 371 5.58 -0.88 27.22
CA ILE A 371 4.77 -1.54 26.18
C ILE A 371 3.48 -0.77 25.94
N LYS A 372 3.23 -0.45 24.66
CA LYS A 372 2.04 0.31 24.22
C LYS A 372 0.93 -0.57 23.67
N ILE A 373 1.16 -1.88 23.63
CA ILE A 373 0.17 -2.85 23.16
C ILE A 373 -0.88 -3.05 24.26
N LYS A 374 -2.14 -2.95 23.88
CA LYS A 374 -3.25 -3.10 24.84
C LYS A 374 -3.35 -4.51 25.42
N PRO A 375 -3.74 -4.67 26.71
CA PRO A 375 -3.79 -5.96 27.39
C PRO A 375 -4.65 -7.01 26.66
N VAL A 376 -5.77 -6.59 26.06
CA VAL A 376 -6.64 -7.50 25.30
C VAL A 376 -5.93 -8.11 24.09
N LEU A 377 -5.16 -7.32 23.35
CA LEU A 377 -4.38 -7.81 22.20
C LEU A 377 -3.23 -8.73 22.66
N LEU A 378 -2.56 -8.40 23.77
CA LEU A 378 -1.58 -9.30 24.36
C LEU A 378 -2.23 -10.64 24.74
N SER A 379 -3.45 -10.64 25.30
CA SER A 379 -4.17 -11.88 25.61
C SER A 379 -4.47 -12.73 24.37
N VAL A 380 -4.80 -12.10 23.24
CA VAL A 380 -4.98 -12.81 21.96
C VAL A 380 -3.65 -13.40 21.49
N LEU A 381 -2.58 -12.60 21.50
CA LEU A 381 -1.26 -13.06 21.08
C LEU A 381 -0.76 -14.22 21.95
N GLU A 382 -0.89 -14.13 23.28
CA GLU A 382 -0.52 -15.20 24.21
C GLU A 382 -1.27 -16.49 23.94
N ARG A 383 -2.57 -16.42 23.68
CA ARG A 383 -3.41 -17.61 23.41
C ARG A 383 -3.12 -18.20 22.04
N ALA A 384 -2.91 -17.38 21.04
CA ALA A 384 -2.66 -17.82 19.67
C ALA A 384 -1.22 -18.30 19.44
N LEU A 385 -0.25 -17.65 20.09
CA LEU A 385 1.19 -17.81 19.80
C LEU A 385 1.98 -18.33 21.02
N GLY A 386 1.32 -18.67 22.11
CA GLY A 386 1.98 -19.24 23.29
C GLY A 386 2.56 -20.66 23.08
N LEU A 387 2.12 -21.34 22.04
CA LEU A 387 2.62 -22.63 21.57
C LEU A 387 2.84 -22.59 20.06
N PRO A 388 3.75 -23.42 19.49
CA PRO A 388 4.01 -23.47 18.06
C PRO A 388 2.74 -23.62 17.21
N VAL A 389 2.47 -22.63 16.38
CA VAL A 389 1.27 -22.54 15.54
C VAL A 389 1.15 -23.74 14.59
N MET A 390 2.28 -24.31 14.17
CA MET A 390 2.35 -25.48 13.27
C MET A 390 1.53 -26.66 13.76
N VAL A 391 1.50 -26.92 15.05
CA VAL A 391 0.76 -28.05 15.63
C VAL A 391 -0.74 -27.81 15.55
N ASN A 392 -1.19 -26.63 15.91
CA ASN A 392 -2.60 -26.23 15.84
C ASN A 392 -3.09 -26.15 14.38
N LEU A 393 -2.24 -25.63 13.49
CA LEU A 393 -2.48 -25.60 12.04
C LEU A 393 -2.66 -27.03 11.50
N GLY A 394 -1.73 -27.93 11.82
CA GLY A 394 -1.76 -29.29 11.33
C GLY A 394 -3.00 -30.06 11.78
N ASN A 395 -3.33 -29.97 13.08
CA ASN A 395 -4.53 -30.60 13.64
C ASN A 395 -5.83 -29.98 13.08
N GLY A 396 -5.89 -28.67 12.95
CA GLY A 396 -7.08 -27.97 12.45
C GLY A 396 -7.29 -28.11 10.92
N ALA A 397 -6.22 -28.34 10.16
CA ALA A 397 -6.30 -28.58 8.72
C ALA A 397 -6.58 -30.03 8.34
N GLY A 398 -6.31 -30.98 9.26
CA GLY A 398 -6.60 -32.40 9.07
C GLY A 398 -5.98 -32.99 7.79
N LEU A 399 -6.82 -33.43 6.86
CA LEU A 399 -6.38 -34.04 5.59
C LEU A 399 -5.61 -33.09 4.66
N SER A 400 -5.78 -31.79 4.81
CA SER A 400 -5.20 -30.78 3.93
C SER A 400 -3.84 -30.26 4.43
N ALA A 401 -3.32 -30.74 5.56
CA ALA A 401 -2.09 -30.24 6.17
C ALA A 401 -0.85 -30.43 5.28
N LEU A 402 -0.67 -31.64 4.75
CA LEU A 402 0.50 -32.01 3.96
C LEU A 402 0.36 -31.60 2.49
N LYS A 403 1.44 -31.15 1.88
CA LYS A 403 1.49 -30.86 0.43
C LYS A 403 1.26 -32.15 -0.37
N SER A 404 1.88 -33.24 0.05
CA SER A 404 1.73 -34.56 -0.57
C SER A 404 0.28 -35.04 -0.59
N ALA A 405 -0.54 -34.67 0.40
CA ALA A 405 -1.99 -34.93 0.41
C ALA A 405 -2.73 -34.08 -0.63
N SER A 406 -2.41 -32.79 -0.74
CA SER A 406 -3.09 -31.85 -1.65
C SER A 406 -2.79 -32.14 -3.14
N THR A 407 -1.66 -32.79 -3.43
CA THR A 407 -1.22 -33.15 -4.78
C THR A 407 -1.55 -34.58 -5.17
N SER A 408 -2.31 -35.30 -4.36
CA SER A 408 -2.71 -36.72 -4.54
C SER A 408 -4.10 -36.85 -5.16
N PRO A 409 -4.27 -36.78 -6.47
CA PRO A 409 -5.58 -36.98 -7.07
C PRO A 409 -6.07 -38.40 -6.77
N ASN A 410 -7.31 -38.51 -6.26
CA ASN A 410 -7.92 -39.79 -5.86
C ASN A 410 -7.11 -40.59 -4.80
N GLY A 411 -6.27 -39.92 -3.99
CA GLY A 411 -5.51 -40.50 -2.91
C GLY A 411 -4.24 -41.23 -3.30
N ALA A 412 -3.95 -41.45 -4.58
CA ALA A 412 -2.69 -42.01 -5.03
C ALA A 412 -1.61 -40.91 -5.08
N ILE A 413 -0.44 -41.19 -4.53
CA ILE A 413 0.68 -40.26 -4.49
C ILE A 413 1.67 -40.52 -5.63
N ASN A 414 2.53 -39.54 -5.87
CA ASN A 414 3.77 -39.73 -6.60
C ASN A 414 4.94 -39.63 -5.60
N ALA A 415 5.40 -40.75 -5.06
CA ALA A 415 6.43 -40.80 -4.01
C ALA A 415 7.80 -40.28 -4.50
N GLU A 416 8.06 -40.25 -5.81
CA GLU A 416 9.28 -39.69 -6.40
C GLU A 416 9.44 -38.18 -6.13
N VAL A 417 8.31 -37.46 -6.07
CA VAL A 417 8.25 -36.01 -5.86
C VAL A 417 7.64 -35.61 -4.52
N SER A 418 7.20 -36.56 -3.69
CA SER A 418 6.70 -36.32 -2.34
C SER A 418 7.87 -36.37 -1.35
N SER A 419 7.99 -35.35 -0.49
CA SER A 419 9.09 -35.27 0.46
C SER A 419 8.70 -34.63 1.79
N ILE A 420 9.38 -35.00 2.86
CA ILE A 420 9.30 -34.32 4.17
C ILE A 420 9.61 -32.84 4.01
N SER A 421 10.61 -32.51 3.19
CA SER A 421 11.05 -31.13 2.94
C SER A 421 9.91 -30.27 2.41
N ASP A 422 9.17 -30.75 1.42
CA ASP A 422 8.05 -30.01 0.82
C ASP A 422 6.86 -29.88 1.75
N ASP A 423 6.55 -30.94 2.49
CA ASP A 423 5.48 -30.93 3.49
C ASP A 423 5.78 -29.96 4.63
N LEU A 424 7.01 -30.00 5.20
CA LEU A 424 7.45 -29.07 6.24
C LEU A 424 7.50 -27.62 5.71
N LYS A 425 8.01 -27.40 4.51
CA LYS A 425 8.04 -26.07 3.88
C LYS A 425 6.66 -25.45 3.82
N ARG A 426 5.66 -26.22 3.40
CA ARG A 426 4.26 -25.78 3.37
C ARG A 426 3.74 -25.42 4.76
N LEU A 427 4.00 -26.28 5.75
CA LEU A 427 3.58 -26.08 7.14
C LEU A 427 4.25 -24.86 7.79
N ILE A 428 5.56 -24.67 7.58
CA ILE A 428 6.32 -23.53 8.10
C ILE A 428 5.80 -22.23 7.50
N LEU A 429 5.62 -22.16 6.18
CA LEU A 429 5.10 -20.98 5.50
C LEU A 429 3.66 -20.68 5.93
N ALA A 430 2.82 -21.69 6.09
CA ALA A 430 1.46 -21.50 6.57
C ALA A 430 1.42 -21.05 8.05
N SER A 431 2.32 -21.54 8.89
CA SER A 431 2.50 -21.07 10.27
C SER A 431 2.92 -19.60 10.32
N PHE A 432 3.84 -19.18 9.45
CA PHE A 432 4.20 -17.77 9.29
C PHE A 432 3.00 -16.92 8.88
N VAL A 433 2.20 -17.35 7.90
CA VAL A 433 1.01 -16.62 7.45
C VAL A 433 -0.04 -16.51 8.56
N LEU A 434 -0.28 -17.59 9.31
CA LEU A 434 -1.20 -17.58 10.45
C LEU A 434 -0.72 -16.63 11.55
N THR A 435 0.56 -16.67 11.90
CA THR A 435 1.15 -15.78 12.91
C THR A 435 1.01 -14.32 12.49
N ARG A 436 1.29 -14.01 11.22
CA ARG A 436 1.12 -12.68 10.67
C ARG A 436 -0.33 -12.19 10.69
N ASN A 437 -1.27 -13.07 10.41
CA ASN A 437 -2.68 -12.74 10.30
C ASN A 437 -3.46 -12.93 11.61
N VAL A 438 -2.79 -13.17 12.72
CA VAL A 438 -3.44 -13.53 14.00
C VAL A 438 -4.53 -12.55 14.44
N LEU A 439 -4.31 -11.24 14.25
CA LEU A 439 -5.31 -10.21 14.55
C LEU A 439 -6.33 -10.05 13.42
N LEU A 440 -5.90 -10.13 12.17
CA LEU A 440 -6.81 -10.11 11.02
C LEU A 440 -7.85 -11.23 11.11
N ASP A 441 -7.45 -12.42 11.51
CA ASP A 441 -8.32 -13.58 11.62
C ASP A 441 -9.42 -13.38 12.67
N THR A 442 -9.20 -12.55 13.71
CA THR A 442 -10.23 -12.22 14.70
C THR A 442 -11.46 -11.52 14.08
N THR A 443 -11.30 -10.87 12.93
CA THR A 443 -12.41 -10.21 12.21
C THR A 443 -13.22 -11.17 11.33
N THR A 444 -12.74 -12.39 11.15
CA THR A 444 -13.36 -13.40 10.27
C THR A 444 -13.95 -14.59 11.04
N TYR A 445 -13.62 -14.74 12.30
CA TYR A 445 -14.20 -15.79 13.14
C TYR A 445 -15.68 -15.52 13.38
N LYS A 446 -16.47 -16.58 13.37
CA LYS A 446 -17.91 -16.49 13.64
C LYS A 446 -18.17 -16.80 15.12
N ALA A 447 -18.73 -15.83 15.83
CA ALA A 447 -19.32 -16.08 17.13
C ALA A 447 -20.53 -17.03 16.96
N GLY A 448 -20.51 -18.22 17.53
CA GLY A 448 -21.64 -19.13 17.33
C GLY A 448 -21.61 -20.38 18.19
N SER A 449 -20.49 -20.65 18.85
CA SER A 449 -20.27 -21.86 19.63
C SER A 449 -20.63 -21.74 21.13
N GLY A 450 -21.15 -20.61 21.56
CA GLY A 450 -21.37 -20.35 23.00
C GLY A 450 -20.10 -20.11 23.81
N LEU A 451 -18.94 -19.97 23.15
CA LEU A 451 -17.68 -19.63 23.80
C LEU A 451 -17.61 -18.11 24.02
N ASP A 452 -17.11 -17.71 25.17
CA ASP A 452 -16.91 -16.30 25.50
C ASP A 452 -15.91 -15.65 24.54
N ASN A 453 -16.19 -14.39 24.18
CA ASN A 453 -15.31 -13.58 23.38
C ASN A 453 -14.33 -12.81 24.26
N ILE A 454 -13.05 -13.13 24.24
CA ILE A 454 -12.06 -12.41 25.04
C ILE A 454 -11.82 -10.96 24.59
N MET A 455 -12.34 -10.58 23.42
CA MET A 455 -12.29 -9.21 22.90
C MET A 455 -13.41 -8.32 23.46
N GLN A 456 -14.25 -8.85 24.35
CA GLN A 456 -15.32 -8.15 25.04
C GLN A 456 -15.06 -8.11 26.54
N ASP A 457 -15.63 -7.11 27.20
CA ASP A 457 -15.67 -7.01 28.66
C ASP A 457 -16.84 -7.83 29.26
N GLU A 458 -16.99 -7.77 30.58
CA GLU A 458 -18.04 -8.49 31.31
C GLU A 458 -19.47 -8.06 30.94
N ASN A 459 -19.63 -6.88 30.34
CA ASN A 459 -20.93 -6.35 29.89
C ASN A 459 -21.25 -6.74 28.43
N GLY A 460 -20.31 -7.37 27.73
CA GLY A 460 -20.44 -7.68 26.31
C GLY A 460 -20.04 -6.54 25.37
N ASP A 461 -19.55 -5.40 25.92
CA ASP A 461 -19.00 -4.31 25.14
C ASP A 461 -17.56 -4.61 24.69
N PRO A 462 -17.08 -4.02 23.57
CA PRO A 462 -15.71 -4.20 23.15
C PRO A 462 -14.71 -3.77 24.23
N ALA A 463 -13.78 -4.65 24.58
CA ALA A 463 -12.74 -4.35 25.55
C ALA A 463 -11.85 -3.18 25.07
N ASP A 464 -11.24 -2.45 26.01
CA ASP A 464 -10.36 -1.34 25.69
C ASP A 464 -9.18 -1.80 24.80
N GLY A 465 -9.08 -1.17 23.61
CA GLY A 465 -8.07 -1.49 22.62
C GLY A 465 -8.34 -2.71 21.75
N ALA A 466 -9.53 -3.30 21.79
CA ALA A 466 -9.89 -4.44 20.93
C ALA A 466 -9.75 -4.16 19.43
N GLY A 467 -9.82 -2.89 19.03
CA GLY A 467 -9.62 -2.44 17.64
C GLY A 467 -8.26 -1.77 17.36
N ASP A 468 -7.28 -1.82 18.28
CA ASP A 468 -5.99 -1.12 18.11
C ASP A 468 -5.04 -1.87 17.16
N PHE A 469 -5.59 -2.37 16.06
CA PHE A 469 -4.84 -2.97 14.95
C PHE A 469 -5.44 -2.57 13.60
N VAL A 470 -4.69 -2.80 12.54
CA VAL A 470 -5.05 -2.40 11.19
C VAL A 470 -5.26 -3.62 10.28
N LEU A 471 -6.22 -3.49 9.38
CA LEU A 471 -6.55 -4.46 8.35
C LEU A 471 -6.05 -3.93 7.01
N SER A 472 -5.32 -4.76 6.26
CA SER A 472 -4.82 -4.40 4.92
C SER A 472 -5.77 -4.91 3.84
N SER A 473 -6.15 -4.02 2.91
CA SER A 473 -6.94 -4.40 1.73
C SER A 473 -6.67 -3.41 0.58
N PRO A 474 -6.66 -3.85 -0.68
CA PRO A 474 -6.55 -2.96 -1.85
C PRO A 474 -7.77 -2.04 -2.00
N ASN A 475 -8.87 -2.30 -1.29
CA ASN A 475 -10.08 -1.49 -1.32
C ASN A 475 -9.96 -0.18 -0.52
N PHE A 476 -8.82 0.04 0.13
CA PHE A 476 -8.56 1.23 0.95
C PHE A 476 -7.45 2.10 0.39
N GLN A 477 -7.55 3.38 0.67
CA GLN A 477 -6.46 4.34 0.52
C GLN A 477 -6.33 5.13 1.82
N THR A 478 -5.14 5.11 2.39
CA THR A 478 -4.83 5.72 3.69
C THR A 478 -3.90 6.90 3.51
N PHE A 479 -4.27 8.05 4.08
CA PHE A 479 -3.54 9.29 3.94
C PHE A 479 -3.05 9.81 5.29
N SER A 480 -1.86 10.42 5.29
CA SER A 480 -1.30 11.07 6.46
C SER A 480 -2.12 12.30 6.85
N MET A 481 -2.69 12.31 8.05
CA MET A 481 -3.39 13.48 8.60
C MET A 481 -2.45 14.67 8.75
N VAL A 482 -1.23 14.44 9.20
CA VAL A 482 -0.23 15.50 9.36
C VAL A 482 0.08 16.14 8.00
N GLY A 483 0.30 15.33 6.96
CA GLY A 483 0.56 15.82 5.60
C GLY A 483 -0.58 16.70 5.07
N MET A 484 -1.84 16.25 5.24
CA MET A 484 -3.02 17.02 4.82
C MET A 484 -3.18 18.33 5.59
N ILE A 485 -2.99 18.31 6.92
CA ILE A 485 -3.08 19.51 7.76
C ILE A 485 -1.99 20.52 7.36
N VAL A 486 -0.74 20.07 7.20
CA VAL A 486 0.37 20.94 6.78
C VAL A 486 0.08 21.59 5.43
N LEU A 487 -0.39 20.81 4.45
CA LEU A 487 -0.77 21.33 3.13
C LEU A 487 -1.85 22.42 3.24
N PHE A 488 -2.90 22.14 4.00
CA PHE A 488 -4.00 23.08 4.18
C PHE A 488 -3.55 24.36 4.91
N VAL A 489 -2.74 24.24 5.96
CA VAL A 489 -2.18 25.38 6.69
C VAL A 489 -1.30 26.23 5.79
N VAL A 490 -0.43 25.62 4.98
CA VAL A 490 0.43 26.33 4.02
C VAL A 490 -0.42 27.09 3.00
N PHE A 491 -1.44 26.44 2.43
CA PHE A 491 -2.36 27.07 1.48
C PHE A 491 -3.07 28.29 2.08
N VAL A 492 -3.70 28.12 3.24
CA VAL A 492 -4.44 29.21 3.92
C VAL A 492 -3.49 30.35 4.31
N THR A 493 -2.30 30.01 4.82
CA THR A 493 -1.31 31.01 5.22
C THR A 493 -0.85 31.86 4.03
N LEU A 494 -0.49 31.24 2.91
CA LEU A 494 -0.11 31.97 1.69
C LEU A 494 -1.24 32.86 1.16
N PHE A 495 -2.47 32.34 1.17
CA PHE A 495 -3.64 33.11 0.74
C PHE A 495 -3.89 34.32 1.64
N ILE A 496 -3.81 34.16 2.96
CA ILE A 496 -3.94 35.26 3.92
C ILE A 496 -2.80 36.28 3.73
N ILE A 497 -1.56 35.83 3.56
CA ILE A 497 -0.40 36.72 3.33
C ILE A 497 -0.66 37.57 2.08
N ASN A 498 -1.11 36.99 0.97
CA ASN A 498 -1.39 37.75 -0.24
C ASN A 498 -2.47 38.83 -0.01
N ILE A 499 -3.57 38.49 0.66
CA ILE A 499 -4.63 39.47 1.01
C ILE A 499 -4.07 40.59 1.90
N LEU A 500 -3.38 40.22 2.97
CA LEU A 500 -2.84 41.19 3.95
C LEU A 500 -1.82 42.13 3.34
N LEU A 501 -0.94 41.64 2.45
CA LEU A 501 0.05 42.47 1.76
C LEU A 501 -0.62 43.54 0.88
N HIS A 502 -1.66 43.16 0.13
CA HIS A 502 -2.42 44.10 -0.67
C HIS A 502 -3.15 45.15 0.19
N GLN A 503 -3.78 44.72 1.29
CA GLN A 503 -4.46 45.66 2.20
C GLN A 503 -3.47 46.57 2.94
N PHE A 504 -2.36 46.01 3.42
CA PHE A 504 -1.32 46.77 4.11
C PHE A 504 -0.75 47.89 3.19
N LEU A 505 -0.46 47.55 1.94
CA LEU A 505 0.06 48.53 1.00
C LEU A 505 -0.97 49.65 0.73
N ARG A 506 -2.25 49.28 0.64
CA ARG A 506 -3.36 50.26 0.49
C ARG A 506 -3.45 51.20 1.69
N LEU A 507 -3.50 50.67 2.90
CA LEU A 507 -3.60 51.44 4.16
C LEU A 507 -2.35 52.32 4.39
N TYR A 508 -1.17 51.80 4.06
CA TYR A 508 0.10 52.55 4.19
C TYR A 508 0.14 53.76 3.22
N THR A 509 -0.36 53.61 2.00
CA THR A 509 -0.46 54.72 1.03
C THR A 509 -1.50 55.75 1.42
N GLU A 510 -2.63 55.36 1.96
CA GLU A 510 -3.67 56.29 2.48
C GLU A 510 -3.14 57.17 3.60
N LYS A 511 -2.27 56.64 4.47
CA LYS A 511 -1.64 57.39 5.57
C LYS A 511 -0.47 58.27 5.18
N ASN A 512 0.22 57.98 4.03
CA ASN A 512 1.40 58.69 3.57
C ASN A 512 1.27 59.14 2.10
N PRO A 513 0.37 60.09 1.77
CA PRO A 513 0.03 60.43 0.40
C PRO A 513 1.12 61.11 -0.43
N LYS A 514 2.27 61.50 0.17
CA LYS A 514 3.41 62.18 -0.54
C LYS A 514 4.73 61.36 -0.48
N GLY A 515 4.68 60.08 -0.12
CA GLY A 515 5.86 59.27 0.05
C GLY A 515 6.19 58.34 -1.14
N LYS A 516 7.36 57.68 -1.07
CA LYS A 516 7.77 56.64 -2.05
C LYS A 516 6.74 55.50 -2.18
N ALA A 517 5.82 55.35 -1.23
CA ALA A 517 4.77 54.35 -1.24
C ALA A 517 3.67 54.70 -2.28
N GLU A 518 3.40 56.02 -2.53
CA GLU A 518 2.42 56.44 -3.54
C GLU A 518 2.87 56.02 -4.95
N SER A 519 4.15 56.22 -5.27
CA SER A 519 4.68 55.79 -6.58
C SER A 519 4.60 54.29 -6.79
N LYS A 520 4.77 53.47 -5.72
CA LYS A 520 4.62 52.00 -5.78
C LYS A 520 3.16 51.59 -5.97
N MET A 521 2.24 52.23 -5.23
CA MET A 521 0.81 51.97 -5.37
C MET A 521 0.30 52.36 -6.79
N MET A 522 0.85 53.40 -7.36
CA MET A 522 0.55 53.77 -8.75
C MET A 522 0.95 52.67 -9.74
N LEU A 523 2.07 51.95 -9.48
CA LEU A 523 2.45 50.81 -10.32
C LEU A 523 1.37 49.72 -10.30
N PHE A 524 0.83 49.37 -9.15
CA PHE A 524 -0.26 48.38 -9.06
C PHE A 524 -1.55 48.81 -9.78
N LYS A 525 -1.82 50.13 -9.83
CA LYS A 525 -2.97 50.68 -10.57
C LYS A 525 -2.73 50.75 -12.07
N VAL A 526 -1.49 50.90 -12.49
CA VAL A 526 -1.12 51.18 -13.89
C VAL A 526 -0.75 49.92 -14.67
N LEU A 527 -0.12 48.94 -13.99
CA LEU A 527 0.36 47.71 -14.62
C LEU A 527 -0.72 46.76 -15.14
N PRO A 528 -1.96 46.70 -14.59
CA PRO A 528 -3.01 45.85 -15.16
C PRO A 528 -3.24 46.11 -16.63
N ALA A 529 -3.40 45.07 -17.44
CA ALA A 529 -3.60 45.14 -18.89
C ALA A 529 -4.73 46.08 -19.28
N ALA A 530 -5.82 46.11 -18.52
CA ALA A 530 -6.95 47.01 -18.71
C ALA A 530 -6.53 48.49 -18.59
N GLN A 531 -5.67 48.84 -17.64
CA GLN A 531 -5.20 50.22 -17.48
C GLN A 531 -4.12 50.62 -18.51
N LEU A 532 -3.32 49.65 -18.97
CA LEU A 532 -2.39 49.89 -20.10
C LEU A 532 -3.18 50.15 -21.38
N PHE A 533 -4.23 49.35 -21.61
CA PHE A 533 -5.15 49.56 -22.73
C PHE A 533 -5.81 50.95 -22.67
N ARG A 534 -6.35 51.36 -21.52
CA ARG A 534 -6.89 52.70 -21.31
C ARG A 534 -5.90 53.79 -21.69
N ARG A 535 -4.66 53.71 -21.28
CA ARG A 535 -3.63 54.72 -21.57
C ARG A 535 -3.29 54.83 -23.04
N ILE A 536 -3.47 53.78 -23.81
CA ILE A 536 -3.19 53.79 -25.25
C ILE A 536 -4.37 54.41 -26.00
N TYR A 537 -5.59 54.13 -25.59
CA TYR A 537 -6.78 54.38 -26.39
C TYR A 537 -7.69 55.49 -25.84
N GLU A 538 -7.58 55.88 -24.57
CA GLU A 538 -8.29 57.04 -24.06
C GLU A 538 -7.66 58.32 -24.57
N PRO A 539 -8.42 59.27 -25.15
CA PRO A 539 -7.90 60.56 -25.54
C PRO A 539 -7.38 61.31 -24.34
N LYS A 540 -6.24 61.96 -24.46
CA LYS A 540 -5.65 62.83 -23.43
C LYS A 540 -6.63 63.96 -23.12
N VAL A 541 -7.35 63.83 -22.01
CA VAL A 541 -8.21 64.88 -21.49
C VAL A 541 -7.42 65.66 -20.45
N GLU A 542 -7.39 66.97 -20.52
CA GLU A 542 -6.61 67.81 -19.59
C GLU A 542 -7.05 67.69 -18.14
N ASN A 543 -8.30 67.31 -17.89
CA ASN A 543 -8.84 67.07 -16.55
C ASN A 543 -9.31 65.62 -16.40
N GLU A 544 -8.76 64.92 -15.41
CA GLU A 544 -9.16 63.51 -15.08
C GLU A 544 -10.66 63.35 -14.77
N VAL A 545 -11.34 64.43 -14.39
CA VAL A 545 -12.78 64.44 -14.05
C VAL A 545 -13.66 64.20 -15.28
N ASP A 546 -13.19 64.57 -16.46
CA ASP A 546 -13.94 64.45 -17.73
C ASP A 546 -13.58 63.16 -18.50
N ALA A 547 -12.68 62.35 -17.98
CA ALA A 547 -12.30 61.10 -18.61
C ALA A 547 -13.43 60.06 -18.48
N ARG A 548 -13.87 59.48 -19.61
CA ARG A 548 -14.89 58.43 -19.66
C ARG A 548 -14.48 57.19 -18.86
N TRP A 549 -13.18 56.97 -18.74
CA TRP A 549 -12.59 55.91 -17.93
C TRP A 549 -11.47 56.44 -17.03
N PRO A 550 -11.77 56.91 -15.81
CA PRO A 550 -10.78 57.52 -14.93
C PRO A 550 -9.78 56.50 -14.39
N CYS A 551 -8.56 56.96 -14.05
CA CYS A 551 -7.50 56.10 -13.46
C CYS A 551 -7.92 55.35 -12.21
N SER A 552 -8.87 55.88 -11.44
CA SER A 552 -9.41 55.26 -10.23
C SER A 552 -10.34 54.10 -10.51
N ALA A 553 -10.91 53.99 -11.72
CA ALA A 553 -11.79 52.91 -12.10
C ALA A 553 -10.99 51.77 -12.79
N GLY A 554 -11.05 50.59 -12.24
CA GLY A 554 -10.38 49.41 -12.81
C GLY A 554 -10.86 49.00 -14.20
N LEU A 555 -12.14 49.28 -14.49
CA LEU A 555 -12.83 48.96 -15.76
C LEU A 555 -13.63 50.19 -16.22
N PRO A 556 -13.97 50.28 -17.54
CA PRO A 556 -14.84 51.32 -18.05
C PRO A 556 -16.25 51.24 -17.43
N SER A 557 -16.97 52.37 -17.45
CA SER A 557 -18.35 52.45 -17.00
C SER A 557 -19.24 51.48 -17.77
N LYS A 558 -20.29 50.92 -17.14
CA LYS A 558 -21.29 50.07 -17.80
C LYS A 558 -22.05 50.84 -18.92
N GLU A 559 -22.05 52.15 -18.89
CA GLU A 559 -22.70 53.04 -19.85
C GLU A 559 -21.82 53.34 -21.04
N ASP A 560 -20.50 53.02 -20.96
CA ASP A 560 -19.58 53.23 -22.07
C ASP A 560 -19.79 52.15 -23.15
N LYS A 561 -20.50 52.54 -24.20
CA LYS A 561 -20.78 51.74 -25.41
C LYS A 561 -19.97 52.20 -26.62
N THR A 562 -18.84 52.86 -26.41
CA THR A 562 -18.01 53.37 -27.47
C THR A 562 -17.50 52.25 -28.36
N GLU A 563 -17.85 52.22 -29.61
CA GLU A 563 -17.33 51.28 -30.60
C GLU A 563 -15.83 51.53 -30.81
N PHE A 564 -15.08 50.45 -30.74
CA PHE A 564 -13.63 50.47 -30.78
C PHE A 564 -13.09 49.45 -31.79
N ARG A 565 -12.12 49.85 -32.61
CA ARG A 565 -11.45 49.00 -33.58
C ARG A 565 -9.97 48.85 -33.21
N LEU A 566 -9.53 47.62 -32.94
CA LEU A 566 -8.14 47.26 -32.60
C LEU A 566 -7.19 47.34 -33.82
N ASP A 567 -7.73 47.39 -35.03
CA ASP A 567 -6.98 47.41 -36.28
C ASP A 567 -6.39 48.80 -36.62
N LYS A 568 -6.79 49.83 -35.89
CA LYS A 568 -6.24 51.19 -36.06
C LYS A 568 -5.27 51.50 -34.92
N CYS A 569 -4.01 51.77 -35.26
CA CYS A 569 -3.05 52.28 -34.29
C CYS A 569 -3.48 53.69 -33.85
N PRO A 570 -3.68 53.97 -32.53
CA PRO A 570 -4.20 55.26 -32.07
C PRO A 570 -3.17 56.40 -32.11
N VAL A 571 -1.93 56.11 -32.45
CA VAL A 571 -0.84 57.08 -32.55
C VAL A 571 -0.46 57.17 -34.02
N GLU A 572 -0.73 58.34 -34.64
CA GLU A 572 -0.29 58.65 -35.98
C GLU A 572 1.22 58.76 -36.17
N ASP A 573 2.02 58.11 -35.36
CA ASP A 573 3.45 58.06 -35.50
C ASP A 573 3.86 57.06 -36.58
N VAL A 574 4.47 57.61 -37.58
CA VAL A 574 4.89 57.08 -38.89
C VAL A 574 5.64 55.73 -38.83
N ASN A 575 6.05 55.31 -37.70
CA ASN A 575 6.81 54.06 -37.52
C ASN A 575 5.99 52.79 -37.14
N CYS A 576 4.71 52.89 -36.78
CA CYS A 576 3.86 51.72 -36.58
C CYS A 576 3.51 50.99 -37.89
N ASN A 577 3.53 51.67 -39.00
CA ASN A 577 3.21 51.11 -40.34
C ASN A 577 4.31 50.17 -40.88
N GLY A 578 5.54 50.24 -40.35
CA GLY A 578 6.64 49.40 -40.83
C GLY A 578 6.64 47.97 -40.32
N HIS A 579 6.03 47.71 -39.14
CA HIS A 579 6.03 46.37 -38.53
C HIS A 579 4.78 45.52 -38.82
N ILE A 580 3.66 46.16 -39.17
CA ILE A 580 2.41 45.43 -39.46
C ILE A 580 2.37 44.94 -40.92
N ASN A 581 3.15 45.53 -41.82
CA ASN A 581 3.19 45.14 -43.22
C ASN A 581 4.16 44.01 -43.57
N GLY A 582 4.85 43.45 -42.59
CA GLY A 582 5.84 42.39 -42.83
C GLY A 582 5.27 40.95 -42.78
N GLU A 583 4.13 40.72 -42.15
CA GLU A 583 3.65 39.34 -41.91
C GLU A 583 2.20 39.04 -42.35
N LEU A 584 1.47 40.00 -42.93
CA LEU A 584 0.12 39.78 -43.46
C LEU A 584 -0.02 40.22 -44.89
N ARG A 585 0.86 39.76 -45.81
CA ARG A 585 0.48 39.62 -47.21
C ARG A 585 -0.33 38.33 -47.36
N GLY A 586 -1.63 38.45 -47.12
CA GLY A 586 -2.60 37.58 -47.77
C GLY A 586 -2.57 37.86 -49.28
N PRO A 587 -2.89 36.88 -50.12
CA PRO A 587 -2.79 37.03 -51.56
C PRO A 587 -3.67 38.20 -52.02
N GLU A 588 -3.08 39.10 -52.89
CA GLU A 588 -3.78 40.11 -53.60
C GLU A 588 -5.03 39.55 -54.32
N PRO A 589 -6.16 40.28 -54.33
CA PRO A 589 -7.29 39.85 -55.11
C PRO A 589 -6.91 40.07 -56.63
N ALA A 590 -6.75 38.95 -57.32
CA ALA A 590 -6.56 38.87 -58.73
C ALA A 590 -7.77 39.54 -59.43
N ALA A 591 -7.43 40.41 -60.41
CA ALA A 591 -8.34 41.08 -61.27
C ALA A 591 -9.39 40.13 -61.89
N GLN A 592 -10.62 40.65 -62.00
CA GLN A 592 -11.69 40.12 -62.82
C GLN A 592 -11.21 39.76 -64.24
N ILE A 593 -11.33 38.48 -64.57
CA ILE A 593 -11.41 38.02 -65.97
C ILE A 593 -12.64 37.10 -66.06
N ASN A 594 -13.43 37.46 -67.09
CA ASN A 594 -14.71 36.92 -67.52
C ASN A 594 -14.78 35.38 -67.67
N GLU A 595 -15.99 34.91 -67.37
CA GLU A 595 -16.80 33.85 -67.97
C GLU A 595 -16.16 32.87 -68.97
N GLY A 596 -16.34 31.57 -68.66
CA GLY A 596 -16.28 30.55 -69.68
C GLY A 596 -16.18 29.13 -69.18
N ASN A 597 -17.34 28.46 -69.12
CA ASN A 597 -17.60 27.02 -69.31
C ASN A 597 -17.07 25.94 -68.35
N THR A 598 -18.02 25.41 -67.62
CA THR A 598 -18.36 23.96 -67.45
C THR A 598 -17.25 22.92 -67.57
N THR A 599 -16.99 22.23 -66.53
CA THR A 599 -17.11 20.77 -66.50
C THR A 599 -17.04 20.25 -65.04
N THR A 600 -18.05 19.51 -64.65
CA THR A 600 -18.21 18.69 -63.46
C THR A 600 -17.14 17.64 -63.38
N THR A 601 -16.45 17.53 -62.24
CA THR A 601 -15.83 16.28 -61.82
C THR A 601 -15.95 16.14 -60.30
N GLU A 602 -16.62 15.08 -59.93
CA GLU A 602 -16.92 14.69 -58.58
C GLU A 602 -15.65 14.36 -57.74
N LEU A 603 -15.60 14.83 -56.51
CA LEU A 603 -14.63 14.44 -55.52
C LEU A 603 -15.19 13.31 -54.68
N PRO A 604 -14.46 12.25 -54.38
CA PRO A 604 -14.91 11.22 -53.45
C PRO A 604 -14.62 11.63 -52.00
N THR A 605 -15.67 11.61 -51.22
CA THR A 605 -15.67 11.71 -49.76
C THR A 605 -15.07 10.46 -49.13
N ALA A 606 -13.96 10.56 -48.46
CA ALA A 606 -13.45 9.56 -47.53
C ALA A 606 -13.92 9.91 -46.13
N LYS A 607 -14.88 9.15 -45.63
CA LYS A 607 -15.22 9.04 -44.21
C LYS A 607 -14.44 7.89 -43.62
N GLU A 608 -13.47 8.15 -42.83
CA GLU A 608 -12.81 7.17 -41.98
C GLU A 608 -13.44 7.18 -40.59
N LYS A 609 -14.28 6.18 -40.34
CA LYS A 609 -14.80 5.83 -39.02
C LYS A 609 -13.89 4.78 -38.43
N THR A 610 -13.07 5.11 -37.46
CA THR A 610 -12.36 4.13 -36.63
C THR A 610 -13.31 3.67 -35.51
N THR A 611 -13.87 2.48 -35.69
CA THR A 611 -14.61 1.76 -34.67
C THR A 611 -13.63 0.89 -33.90
N VAL A 612 -13.45 1.14 -32.61
CA VAL A 612 -12.71 0.27 -31.70
C VAL A 612 -13.67 -0.81 -31.22
N GLU A 613 -13.45 -2.02 -31.66
CA GLU A 613 -14.16 -3.24 -31.24
C GLU A 613 -13.49 -3.82 -29.98
N ILE A 614 -14.23 -3.81 -28.86
CA ILE A 614 -13.81 -4.45 -27.62
C ILE A 614 -14.27 -5.90 -27.69
N GLN A 615 -13.35 -6.84 -27.90
CA GLN A 615 -13.60 -8.28 -27.74
C GLN A 615 -13.69 -8.62 -26.25
N GLN A 616 -14.88 -8.96 -25.80
CA GLN A 616 -15.13 -9.72 -24.57
C GLN A 616 -14.85 -11.20 -24.83
N THR A 617 -13.80 -11.72 -24.23
CA THR A 617 -13.56 -13.17 -24.16
C THR A 617 -14.30 -13.73 -22.95
N HIS A 618 -15.38 -14.45 -23.20
CA HIS A 618 -15.99 -15.38 -22.23
C HIS A 618 -15.07 -16.61 -22.10
N ILE A 619 -14.62 -16.89 -20.89
CA ILE A 619 -14.07 -18.20 -20.53
C ILE A 619 -15.07 -18.85 -19.57
N ASN A 620 -15.54 -20.02 -19.98
CA ASN A 620 -16.30 -20.97 -19.17
C ASN A 620 -15.42 -21.60 -18.09
#